data_be3654b1c3263900517be1637a65dd35
#
_entry.id   be3654b1c3263900517be1637a65dd35
#
_cell.length_a   1.000
_cell.length_b   1.000
_cell.length_c   1.000
_cell.angle_alpha   90.00
_cell.angle_beta   90.00
_cell.angle_gamma   90.00
#
_symmetry.space_group_name_H-M   'P 1'
#
loop_
_entity.id
_entity.type
_entity.pdbx_description
1 polymer ?
#
loop_
_entity_poly.entity_id
_entity_poly.type
_entity_poly.pdbx_seq_one_letter_code
_entity_poly.pdbx_strand_id
1 'polypeptide(L)'
;MFIVGIDVAKRSHEVCMITSDGQTVQRPFSIRNNCTGYNLMLEKIRKHTNIKSQIVFAMESTAHYWLALFTRLRKDGYHVILLNPIQTSAMRDMFIRKIKTDAKDSFIIAELIRFG
;
A
#
# COMPACT_ATOMS: atom_id res chain seq x y z
N MET A 1 5.56 13.27 -4.57
CA MET A 1 4.62 12.16 -4.73
C MET A 1 4.99 11.03 -3.78
N PHE A 2 4.01 10.52 -3.08
CA PHE A 2 4.16 9.41 -2.15
C PHE A 2 3.32 8.22 -2.61
N ILE A 3 3.85 7.03 -2.41
CA ILE A 3 3.16 5.79 -2.76
C ILE A 3 3.01 4.97 -1.49
N VAL A 4 1.76 4.62 -1.17
CA VAL A 4 1.43 3.81 0.01
C VAL A 4 1.00 2.44 -0.47
N GLY A 5 1.83 1.44 -0.19
CA GLY A 5 1.52 0.05 -0.51
C GLY A 5 0.80 -0.61 0.66
N ILE A 6 -0.26 -1.33 0.38
CA ILE A 6 -1.05 -2.01 1.41
C ILE A 6 -1.22 -3.48 1.02
N ASP A 7 -0.74 -4.35 1.90
CA ASP A 7 -0.99 -5.79 1.81
C ASP A 7 -2.24 -6.08 2.66
N VAL A 8 -3.36 -6.32 1.99
CA VAL A 8 -4.65 -6.49 2.66
C VAL A 8 -4.81 -7.93 3.18
N ALA A 9 -5.44 -8.05 4.34
CA ALA A 9 -5.76 -9.33 4.93
C ALA A 9 -7.05 -9.22 5.74
N LYS A 10 -7.55 -10.36 6.20
CA LYS A 10 -8.86 -10.43 6.86
C LYS A 10 -8.93 -9.56 8.10
N ARG A 11 -7.94 -9.65 8.98
CA ARG A 11 -7.98 -9.01 10.31
C ARG A 11 -7.08 -7.79 10.41
N SER A 12 -6.00 -7.77 9.66
CA SER A 12 -5.05 -6.67 9.69
C SER A 12 -4.43 -6.47 8.33
N HIS A 13 -4.01 -5.24 8.06
CA HIS A 13 -3.30 -4.90 6.83
C HIS A 13 -1.90 -4.45 7.18
N GLU A 14 -0.96 -4.70 6.30
CA GLU A 14 0.39 -4.15 6.40
C GLU A 14 0.53 -2.98 5.46
N VAL A 15 1.11 -1.89 5.94
CA VAL A 15 1.20 -0.63 5.21
C VAL A 15 2.64 -0.16 5.17
N CYS A 16 3.08 0.31 4.00
CA CYS A 16 4.40 0.89 3.81
C CYS A 16 4.27 2.14 2.94
N MET A 17 5.09 3.15 3.18
CA MET A 17 5.05 4.38 2.40
C MET A 17 6.44 4.70 1.85
N ILE A 18 6.51 4.93 0.55
CA ILE A 18 7.75 5.30 -0.13
C ILE A 18 7.54 6.57 -0.95
N THR A 19 8.64 7.20 -1.32
CA THR A 19 8.60 8.31 -2.27
C THR A 19 8.63 7.77 -3.70
N SER A 20 8.29 8.61 -4.66
CA SER A 20 8.31 8.22 -6.08
C SER A 20 9.73 7.93 -6.60
N ASP A 21 10.76 8.38 -5.90
CA ASP A 21 12.15 8.03 -6.24
C ASP A 21 12.68 6.83 -5.44
N GLY A 22 11.83 6.14 -4.70
CA GLY A 22 12.13 4.85 -4.10
C GLY A 22 12.61 4.85 -2.66
N GLN A 23 12.60 6.00 -1.98
CA GLN A 23 13.02 6.06 -0.60
C GLN A 23 11.88 5.69 0.34
N THR A 24 12.15 4.83 1.33
CA THR A 24 11.17 4.48 2.34
C THR A 24 11.05 5.62 3.35
N VAL A 25 9.85 6.20 3.45
CA VAL A 25 9.58 7.27 4.43
C VAL A 25 8.80 6.77 5.63
N GLN A 26 8.11 5.65 5.49
CA GLN A 26 7.43 4.98 6.59
C GLN A 26 7.64 3.48 6.44
N ARG A 27 8.37 2.88 7.39
CA ARG A 27 8.62 1.43 7.39
C ARG A 27 7.30 0.67 7.53
N PRO A 28 7.24 -0.57 7.03
CA PRO A 28 6.02 -1.38 7.13
C PRO A 28 5.50 -1.45 8.56
N PHE A 29 4.21 -1.22 8.72
CA PHE A 29 3.51 -1.32 10.00
C PHE A 29 2.15 -1.95 9.78
N SER A 30 1.59 -2.54 10.82
CA SER A 30 0.28 -3.21 10.75
C SER A 30 -0.82 -2.30 11.29
N ILE A 31 -1.97 -2.37 10.65
CA ILE A 31 -3.20 -1.75 11.13
C ILE A 31 -4.30 -2.80 11.16
N ARG A 32 -5.25 -2.65 12.07
CA ARG A 32 -6.42 -3.52 12.07
C ARG A 32 -7.36 -3.16 10.94
N ASN A 33 -8.06 -4.16 10.43
CA ASN A 33 -9.06 -3.96 9.38
C ASN A 33 -10.38 -3.43 9.98
N ASN A 34 -10.32 -2.21 10.50
CA ASN A 34 -11.46 -1.51 11.10
C ASN A 34 -11.20 0.01 11.06
N CYS A 35 -12.17 0.78 11.57
CA CYS A 35 -12.06 2.25 11.57
C CYS A 35 -10.86 2.75 12.36
N THR A 36 -10.56 2.12 13.50
CA THR A 36 -9.43 2.51 14.34
C THR A 36 -8.12 2.35 13.57
N GLY A 37 -7.96 1.21 12.87
CA GLY A 37 -6.77 0.96 12.04
C GLY A 37 -6.65 1.95 10.89
N TYR A 38 -7.77 2.25 10.23
CA TYR A 38 -7.79 3.22 9.14
C TYR A 38 -7.33 4.61 9.61
N ASN A 39 -7.84 5.07 10.74
CA ASN A 39 -7.48 6.37 11.29
C ASN A 39 -6.01 6.40 11.71
N LEU A 40 -5.50 5.31 12.27
CA LEU A 40 -4.10 5.21 12.64
C LEU A 40 -3.20 5.30 11.40
N MET A 41 -3.57 4.63 10.32
CA MET A 41 -2.84 4.70 9.05
C MET A 41 -2.77 6.14 8.55
N LEU A 42 -3.90 6.82 8.48
CA LEU A 42 -3.93 8.21 8.01
C LEU A 42 -3.12 9.14 8.92
N GLU A 43 -3.16 8.91 10.23
CA GLU A 43 -2.38 9.70 11.17
C GLU A 43 -0.89 9.59 10.87
N LYS A 44 -0.40 8.38 10.60
CA LYS A 44 1.01 8.16 10.26
C LYS A 44 1.38 8.81 8.92
N ILE A 45 0.50 8.70 7.93
CA ILE A 45 0.72 9.28 6.60
C ILE A 45 0.75 10.82 6.68
N ARG A 46 -0.12 11.40 7.48
CA ARG A 46 -0.22 12.86 7.62
C ARG A 46 1.01 13.50 8.26
N LYS A 47 1.86 12.71 8.88
CA LYS A 47 3.16 13.20 9.36
C LYS A 47 4.09 13.57 8.21
N HIS A 48 3.85 13.03 7.03
CA HIS A 48 4.68 13.26 5.85
C HIS A 48 4.04 14.25 4.88
N THR A 49 2.72 14.20 4.72
CA THR A 49 1.99 15.12 3.86
C THR A 49 0.49 15.13 4.20
N ASN A 50 -0.13 16.30 4.07
CA ASN A 50 -1.59 16.45 4.18
C ASN A 50 -2.26 16.61 2.81
N ILE A 51 -1.49 16.62 1.74
CA ILE A 51 -2.01 16.91 0.39
C ILE A 51 -2.38 15.59 -0.28
N LYS A 52 -3.69 15.33 -0.40
CA LYS A 52 -4.21 14.08 -0.95
C LYS A 52 -3.76 13.80 -2.37
N SER A 53 -3.62 14.84 -3.18
CA SER A 53 -3.15 14.70 -4.57
C SER A 53 -1.71 14.26 -4.70
N GLN A 54 -0.94 14.29 -3.61
CA GLN A 54 0.45 13.81 -3.59
C GLN A 54 0.57 12.37 -3.13
N ILE A 55 -0.55 11.69 -2.86
CA ILE A 55 -0.57 10.34 -2.32
C ILE A 55 -1.31 9.41 -3.28
N VAL A 56 -0.69 8.27 -3.59
CA VAL A 56 -1.32 7.18 -4.30
C VAL A 56 -1.30 5.95 -3.40
N PHE A 57 -2.47 5.38 -3.15
CA PHE A 57 -2.58 4.10 -2.45
C PHE A 57 -2.60 2.97 -3.46
N ALA A 58 -1.94 1.86 -3.13
CA ALA A 58 -1.93 0.68 -3.97
C ALA A 58 -2.21 -0.55 -3.12
N MET A 59 -3.06 -1.44 -3.61
CA MET A 59 -3.38 -2.69 -2.93
C MET A 59 -3.76 -3.76 -3.95
N GLU A 60 -3.58 -5.03 -3.58
CA GLU A 60 -4.06 -6.13 -4.41
C GLU A 60 -5.52 -6.43 -4.09
N SER A 61 -6.29 -6.80 -5.12
CA SER A 61 -7.69 -7.21 -4.97
C SER A 61 -7.78 -8.68 -4.53
N THR A 62 -7.17 -9.00 -3.39
CA THR A 62 -7.16 -10.35 -2.85
C THR A 62 -8.47 -10.64 -2.12
N ALA A 63 -9.18 -11.70 -2.53
CA ALA A 63 -10.50 -12.07 -1.99
C ALA A 63 -11.43 -10.85 -1.96
N HIS A 64 -12.05 -10.56 -0.82
CA HIS A 64 -12.93 -9.38 -0.66
C HIS A 64 -12.45 -8.44 0.46
N TYR A 65 -11.30 -8.74 1.06
CA TYR A 65 -10.80 -8.00 2.23
C TYR A 65 -10.33 -6.58 1.90
N TRP A 66 -10.10 -6.30 0.61
CA TRP A 66 -9.68 -4.98 0.13
C TRP A 66 -10.84 -3.99 0.00
N LEU A 67 -12.08 -4.50 -0.12
CA LEU A 67 -13.22 -3.68 -0.56
C LEU A 67 -13.57 -2.56 0.41
N ALA A 68 -13.63 -2.84 1.71
CA ALA A 68 -13.98 -1.82 2.71
C ALA A 68 -12.93 -0.70 2.74
N LEU A 69 -11.65 -1.07 2.71
CA LEU A 69 -10.57 -0.10 2.72
C LEU A 69 -10.56 0.74 1.44
N PHE A 70 -10.70 0.10 0.30
CA PHE A 70 -10.77 0.76 -1.00
C PHE A 70 -11.92 1.78 -1.04
N THR A 71 -13.11 1.35 -0.63
CA THR A 71 -14.30 2.20 -0.64
C THR A 71 -14.12 3.41 0.27
N ARG A 72 -13.56 3.21 1.46
CA ARG A 72 -13.34 4.29 2.42
C ARG A 72 -12.32 5.30 1.89
N LEU A 73 -11.21 4.82 1.34
CA LEU A 73 -10.19 5.71 0.77
C LEU A 73 -10.74 6.54 -0.39
N ARG A 74 -11.51 5.90 -1.28
CA ARG A 74 -12.13 6.60 -2.40
C ARG A 74 -13.14 7.63 -1.92
N LYS A 75 -13.96 7.28 -0.94
CA LYS A 75 -14.93 8.19 -0.35
C LYS A 75 -14.25 9.41 0.27
N ASP A 76 -13.09 9.21 0.90
CA ASP A 76 -12.34 10.28 1.52
C ASP A 76 -11.51 11.10 0.50
N GLY A 77 -11.60 10.79 -0.79
CA GLY A 77 -10.97 11.57 -1.84
C GLY A 77 -9.56 11.19 -2.21
N TYR A 78 -9.10 10.00 -1.80
CA TYR A 78 -7.77 9.52 -2.14
C TYR A 78 -7.75 8.75 -3.45
N HIS A 79 -6.63 8.80 -4.15
CA HIS A 79 -6.39 8.00 -5.35
C HIS A 79 -5.93 6.61 -4.94
N VAL A 80 -6.61 5.58 -5.43
CA VAL A 80 -6.32 4.17 -5.09
C VAL A 80 -6.19 3.36 -6.36
N ILE A 81 -5.11 2.59 -6.45
CA ILE A 81 -4.87 1.67 -7.56
C ILE A 81 -5.05 0.25 -7.04
N LEU A 82 -5.91 -0.53 -7.70
CA LEU A 82 -6.07 -1.95 -7.43
C LEU A 82 -5.18 -2.74 -8.38
N LEU A 83 -4.38 -3.63 -7.81
CA LEU A 83 -3.50 -4.50 -8.58
C LEU A 83 -4.09 -5.89 -8.67
N ASN A 84 -4.00 -6.49 -9.85
CA ASN A 84 -4.45 -7.87 -10.05
C ASN A 84 -3.41 -8.83 -9.44
N PRO A 85 -3.81 -9.75 -8.54
CA PRO A 85 -2.87 -10.68 -7.91
C PRO A 85 -2.07 -11.53 -8.90
N ILE A 86 -2.64 -11.87 -10.06
CA ILE A 86 -1.95 -12.64 -11.08
C ILE A 86 -0.77 -11.86 -11.65
N GLN A 87 -0.98 -10.58 -11.95
CA GLN A 87 0.07 -9.71 -12.48
C GLN A 87 1.15 -9.43 -11.45
N THR A 88 0.75 -9.14 -10.20
CA THR A 88 1.69 -8.84 -9.12
C THR A 88 2.49 -10.05 -8.71
N SER A 89 1.93 -11.26 -8.80
CA SER A 89 2.64 -12.48 -8.44
C SER A 89 3.87 -12.69 -9.32
N ALA A 90 3.74 -12.54 -10.63
CA ALA A 90 4.85 -12.70 -11.57
C ALA A 90 5.94 -11.64 -11.32
N MET A 91 5.55 -10.40 -11.11
CA MET A 91 6.49 -9.30 -10.85
C MET A 91 7.14 -9.44 -9.48
N ARG A 92 6.39 -9.94 -8.48
CA ARG A 92 6.90 -10.19 -7.13
C ARG A 92 8.03 -11.22 -7.16
N ASP A 93 7.85 -12.32 -7.88
CA ASP A 93 8.87 -13.35 -8.00
C ASP A 93 10.16 -12.79 -8.61
N MET A 94 10.02 -12.04 -9.68
CA MET A 94 11.16 -11.39 -10.33
C MET A 94 11.83 -10.40 -9.38
N PHE A 95 11.07 -9.60 -8.67
CA PHE A 95 11.57 -8.58 -7.75
C PHE A 95 12.36 -9.20 -6.61
N ILE A 96 11.81 -10.24 -5.98
CA ILE A 96 12.46 -10.93 -4.86
C ILE A 96 13.78 -11.58 -5.31
N ARG A 97 13.77 -12.26 -6.46
CA ARG A 97 14.94 -12.96 -6.95
C ARG A 97 16.09 -12.02 -7.32
N LYS A 98 15.77 -10.87 -7.91
CA LYS A 98 16.80 -9.99 -8.48
C LYS A 98 17.21 -8.84 -7.56
N ILE A 99 16.35 -8.42 -6.65
CA ILE A 99 16.55 -7.18 -5.89
C ILE A 99 16.57 -7.43 -4.39
N LYS A 100 15.53 -8.07 -3.86
CA LYS A 100 15.33 -8.29 -2.43
C LYS A 100 14.83 -9.69 -2.18
N THR A 101 15.35 -10.35 -1.16
CA THR A 101 14.92 -11.70 -0.78
C THR A 101 13.97 -11.70 0.41
N ASP A 102 13.90 -10.62 1.18
CA ASP A 102 13.15 -10.52 2.43
C ASP A 102 12.23 -9.31 2.50
N ALA A 103 11.94 -8.68 1.36
CA ALA A 103 11.09 -7.50 1.33
C ALA A 103 9.66 -7.83 1.74
N LYS A 104 9.05 -6.94 2.54
CA LYS A 104 7.65 -7.05 2.94
C LYS A 104 6.73 -6.84 1.74
N ASP A 105 5.56 -7.51 1.75
CA ASP A 105 4.61 -7.44 0.64
C ASP A 105 4.10 -6.02 0.39
N SER A 106 3.86 -5.25 1.45
CA SER A 106 3.44 -3.85 1.29
C SER A 106 4.49 -3.02 0.56
N PHE A 107 5.77 -3.24 0.86
CA PHE A 107 6.86 -2.57 0.17
C PHE A 107 6.90 -2.98 -1.30
N ILE A 108 6.74 -4.26 -1.60
CA ILE A 108 6.73 -4.78 -2.97
C ILE A 108 5.57 -4.15 -3.76
N ILE A 109 4.39 -4.08 -3.17
CA ILE A 109 3.22 -3.47 -3.80
C ILE A 109 3.51 -2.00 -4.15
N ALA A 110 4.10 -1.24 -3.23
CA ALA A 110 4.46 0.15 -3.48
C ALA A 110 5.50 0.27 -4.62
N GLU A 111 6.51 -0.60 -4.62
CA GLU A 111 7.54 -0.61 -5.67
C GLU A 111 6.98 -0.96 -7.04
N LEU A 112 5.96 -1.83 -7.11
CA LEU A 112 5.32 -2.16 -8.38
C LEU A 112 4.66 -0.93 -9.02
N ILE A 113 4.08 -0.06 -8.19
CA ILE A 113 3.51 1.19 -8.68
C ILE A 113 4.61 2.16 -9.12
N ARG A 114 5.70 2.23 -8.38
CA ARG A 114 6.83 3.11 -8.70
C ARG A 114 7.45 2.75 -10.05
N PHE A 115 7.61 1.47 -10.33
CA PHE A 115 8.19 0.99 -11.59
C PHE A 115 7.19 0.95 -12.73
N GLY A 116 5.93 0.75 -12.42
CA GLY A 116 4.88 0.61 -13.41
C GLY A 116 4.20 1.86 -13.74
#